data_b0fef980fee14f31d87ba520f78d9e4c
#
_entry.id   b0fef980fee14f31d87ba520f78d9e4c
#
_cell.length_a   1.000
_cell.length_b   1.000
_cell.length_c   1.000
_cell.angle_alpha   90.00
_cell.angle_beta   90.00
_cell.angle_gamma   90.00
#
_symmetry.space_group_name_H-M   'P 1'
#
loop_
_entity.id
_entity.type
_entity.pdbx_description
1 polymer ?
#
loop_
_entity_poly.entity_id
_entity_poly.type
_entity_poly.pdbx_seq_one_letter_code
_entity_poly.pdbx_strand_id
1 'polypeptide(L)'
;MSQVNLNELRKNDPHIYSTIKNELPTEIAVYFEAFNNNDYKAAAGHVHKLKHKISILGLEKSYYLAEQYEDHLKNNTTEGAEEFAVLLNNMQDFVATL
;
A
#
# COMPACT_ATOMS: atom_id res chain seq x y z
N MET A 1 7.54 0.81 18.14
CA MET A 1 8.22 1.35 16.95
C MET A 1 7.79 2.79 16.74
N SER A 2 8.72 3.70 16.64
CA SER A 2 8.39 5.11 16.44
C SER A 2 7.84 5.33 15.04
N GLN A 3 6.82 6.18 14.94
CA GLN A 3 6.29 6.58 13.64
C GLN A 3 7.33 7.40 12.89
N VAL A 4 7.41 7.15 11.58
CA VAL A 4 8.28 7.95 10.73
C VAL A 4 7.60 9.31 10.50
N ASN A 5 8.31 10.37 10.80
CA ASN A 5 7.82 11.73 10.58
C ASN A 5 7.98 12.07 9.10
N LEU A 6 6.90 12.51 8.46
CA LEU A 6 6.93 12.87 7.04
C LEU A 6 7.93 13.99 6.75
N ASN A 7 8.08 14.94 7.66
CA ASN A 7 9.04 16.02 7.48
C ASN A 7 10.48 15.51 7.52
N GLU A 8 10.74 14.50 8.36
CA GLU A 8 12.07 13.88 8.41
C GLU A 8 12.38 13.11 7.14
N LEU A 9 11.40 12.41 6.58
CA LEU A 9 11.57 11.71 5.30
C LEU A 9 11.91 12.69 4.19
N ARG A 10 11.21 13.82 4.10
CA ARG A 10 11.49 14.86 3.11
C ARG A 10 12.89 15.41 3.26
N LYS A 11 13.36 15.56 4.51
CA LYS A 11 14.67 16.11 4.81
C LYS A 11 15.77 15.13 4.42
N ASN A 12 15.56 13.82 4.66
CA ASN A 12 16.57 12.80 4.44
C ASN A 12 16.61 12.30 3.00
N ASP A 13 15.45 12.27 2.33
CA ASP A 13 15.35 11.83 0.94
C ASP A 13 14.25 12.63 0.24
N PRO A 14 14.60 13.76 -0.38
CA PRO A 14 13.60 14.60 -1.03
C PRO A 14 12.94 13.95 -2.24
N HIS A 15 13.51 12.86 -2.77
CA HIS A 15 12.98 12.15 -3.92
C HIS A 15 12.01 11.04 -3.56
N ILE A 16 11.94 10.65 -2.26
CA ILE A 16 11.11 9.51 -1.85
C ILE A 16 9.63 9.71 -2.20
N TYR A 17 9.11 10.93 -2.02
CA TYR A 17 7.72 11.23 -2.33
C TYR A 17 7.44 11.25 -3.82
N SER A 18 8.38 11.76 -4.61
CA SER A 18 8.27 11.72 -6.07
C SER A 18 8.19 10.27 -6.56
N THR A 19 9.04 9.41 -6.03
CA THR A 19 9.06 7.99 -6.37
C THR A 19 7.73 7.33 -6.03
N ILE A 20 7.25 7.54 -4.80
CA ILE A 20 5.98 6.96 -4.35
C ILE A 20 4.83 7.47 -5.22
N LYS A 21 4.79 8.79 -5.46
CA LYS A 21 3.75 9.44 -6.25
C LYS A 21 3.70 8.90 -7.67
N ASN A 22 4.86 8.65 -8.27
CA ASN A 22 4.96 8.15 -9.64
C ASN A 22 4.63 6.66 -9.76
N GLU A 23 5.03 5.85 -8.76
CA GLU A 23 4.87 4.40 -8.82
C GLU A 23 3.53 3.90 -8.29
N LEU A 24 2.94 4.63 -7.35
CA LEU A 24 1.73 4.18 -6.65
C LEU A 24 0.55 3.86 -7.58
N PRO A 25 0.19 4.72 -8.54
CA PRO A 25 -0.96 4.43 -9.41
C PRO A 25 -0.81 3.13 -10.18
N THR A 26 0.40 2.84 -10.69
CA THR A 26 0.67 1.61 -11.42
C THR A 26 0.58 0.40 -10.50
N GLU A 27 1.15 0.48 -9.30
CA GLU A 27 1.11 -0.63 -8.35
C GLU A 27 -0.32 -0.94 -7.90
N ILE A 28 -1.14 0.09 -7.71
CA ILE A 28 -2.55 -0.09 -7.36
C ILE A 28 -3.30 -0.75 -8.52
N ALA A 29 -3.04 -0.29 -9.76
CA ALA A 29 -3.70 -0.83 -10.94
C ALA A 29 -3.39 -2.32 -11.13
N VAL A 30 -2.13 -2.73 -10.99
CA VAL A 30 -1.77 -4.15 -11.16
C VAL A 30 -2.32 -5.01 -10.03
N TYR A 31 -2.45 -4.46 -8.83
CA TYR A 31 -3.12 -5.16 -7.74
C TYR A 31 -4.59 -5.47 -8.09
N PHE A 32 -5.34 -4.45 -8.53
CA PHE A 32 -6.75 -4.66 -8.89
C PHE A 32 -6.90 -5.59 -10.08
N GLU A 33 -6.00 -5.54 -11.05
CA GLU A 33 -6.01 -6.47 -12.17
C GLU A 33 -5.87 -7.91 -11.68
N ALA A 34 -4.90 -8.18 -10.82
CA ALA A 34 -4.72 -9.52 -10.26
C ALA A 34 -5.93 -9.95 -9.44
N PHE A 35 -6.46 -9.07 -8.62
CA PHE A 35 -7.63 -9.35 -7.79
C PHE A 35 -8.85 -9.69 -8.66
N ASN A 36 -9.11 -8.90 -9.69
CA ASN A 36 -10.26 -9.09 -10.58
C ASN A 36 -10.15 -10.36 -11.41
N ASN A 37 -8.93 -10.83 -11.66
CA ASN A 37 -8.68 -12.09 -12.35
C ASN A 37 -8.65 -13.30 -11.39
N ASN A 38 -9.00 -13.08 -10.13
CA ASN A 38 -8.96 -14.12 -9.09
C ASN A 38 -7.56 -14.71 -8.88
N ASP A 39 -6.53 -13.96 -9.26
CA ASP A 39 -5.13 -14.36 -9.05
C ASP A 39 -4.68 -13.83 -7.68
N TYR A 40 -5.12 -14.49 -6.63
CA TYR A 40 -4.89 -14.01 -5.26
C TYR A 40 -3.44 -14.14 -4.83
N LYS A 41 -2.71 -15.07 -5.41
CA LYS A 41 -1.28 -15.19 -5.14
C LYS A 41 -0.53 -13.98 -5.69
N ALA A 42 -0.82 -13.56 -6.92
CA ALA A 42 -0.23 -12.36 -7.49
C ALA A 42 -0.68 -11.12 -6.73
N ALA A 43 -1.98 -11.06 -6.38
CA ALA A 43 -2.51 -9.93 -5.59
C ALA A 43 -1.77 -9.80 -4.26
N ALA A 44 -1.49 -10.91 -3.57
CA ALA A 44 -0.71 -10.90 -2.32
C ALA A 44 0.69 -10.30 -2.53
N GLY A 45 1.33 -10.64 -3.64
CA GLY A 45 2.64 -10.06 -3.99
C GLY A 45 2.58 -8.56 -4.18
N HIS A 46 1.51 -8.07 -4.80
CA HIS A 46 1.30 -6.62 -4.99
C HIS A 46 0.99 -5.93 -3.66
N VAL A 47 0.19 -6.55 -2.79
CA VAL A 47 -0.07 -6.03 -1.45
C VAL A 47 1.24 -5.91 -0.66
N HIS A 48 2.13 -6.89 -0.80
CA HIS A 48 3.43 -6.86 -0.14
C HIS A 48 4.25 -5.63 -0.57
N LYS A 49 4.27 -5.32 -1.85
CA LYS A 49 4.96 -4.13 -2.36
C LYS A 49 4.31 -2.84 -1.88
N LEU A 50 2.97 -2.78 -1.90
CA LEU A 50 2.24 -1.61 -1.39
C LEU A 50 2.49 -1.41 0.09
N LYS A 51 2.62 -2.50 0.85
CA LYS A 51 2.92 -2.45 2.28
C LYS A 51 4.24 -1.72 2.56
N HIS A 52 5.24 -1.90 1.71
CA HIS A 52 6.50 -1.16 1.86
C HIS A 52 6.29 0.35 1.74
N LYS A 53 5.48 0.79 0.77
CA LYS A 53 5.18 2.21 0.61
C LYS A 53 4.37 2.75 1.78
N ILE A 54 3.43 1.98 2.28
CA ILE A 54 2.66 2.33 3.47
C ILE A 54 3.59 2.55 4.66
N SER A 55 4.58 1.67 4.82
CA SER A 55 5.58 1.78 5.89
C SER A 55 6.41 3.06 5.75
N ILE A 56 6.86 3.38 4.54
CA ILE A 56 7.64 4.60 4.28
C ILE A 56 6.84 5.85 4.63
N LEU A 57 5.53 5.84 4.37
CA LEU A 57 4.66 6.97 4.69
C LEU A 57 4.30 7.05 6.17
N GLY A 58 4.70 6.07 6.98
CA GLY A 58 4.47 6.07 8.42
C GLY A 58 3.02 5.79 8.81
N LEU A 59 2.26 5.15 7.94
CA LEU A 59 0.84 4.82 8.18
C LEU A 59 0.73 3.47 8.88
N GLU A 60 0.98 3.46 10.19
CA GLU A 60 1.15 2.24 10.98
C GLU A 60 -0.11 1.36 10.98
N LYS A 61 -1.29 1.94 11.21
CA LYS A 61 -2.54 1.17 11.21
C LYS A 61 -2.82 0.57 9.85
N SER A 62 -2.55 1.34 8.79
CA SER A 62 -2.71 0.87 7.42
C SER A 62 -1.75 -0.25 7.10
N TYR A 63 -0.53 -0.19 7.64
CA TYR A 63 0.46 -1.25 7.47
C TYR A 63 -0.04 -2.58 8.05
N TYR A 64 -0.57 -2.57 9.26
CA TYR A 64 -1.08 -3.80 9.89
C TYR A 64 -2.29 -4.36 9.15
N LEU A 65 -3.18 -3.49 8.67
CA LEU A 65 -4.32 -3.93 7.88
C LEU A 65 -3.86 -4.61 6.58
N ALA A 66 -2.88 -4.02 5.91
CA ALA A 66 -2.31 -4.58 4.69
C ALA A 66 -1.62 -5.93 4.96
N GLU A 67 -0.92 -6.05 6.08
CA GLU A 67 -0.25 -7.29 6.47
C GLU A 67 -1.26 -8.42 6.68
N GLN A 68 -2.35 -8.15 7.39
CA GLN A 68 -3.41 -9.13 7.62
C GLN A 68 -4.07 -9.53 6.29
N TYR A 69 -4.34 -8.55 5.44
CA TYR A 69 -4.96 -8.82 4.16
C TYR A 69 -4.04 -9.65 3.25
N GLU A 70 -2.75 -9.36 3.26
CA GLU A 70 -1.77 -10.18 2.52
C GLU A 70 -1.85 -11.64 2.95
N ASP A 71 -1.92 -11.91 4.25
CA ASP A 71 -2.04 -13.27 4.79
C ASP A 71 -3.35 -13.93 4.35
N HIS A 72 -4.46 -13.19 4.34
CA HIS A 72 -5.74 -13.71 3.86
C HIS A 72 -5.66 -14.13 2.40
N LEU A 73 -5.05 -13.32 1.56
CA LEU A 73 -4.88 -13.64 0.14
C LEU A 73 -4.03 -14.88 -0.06
N LYS A 74 -2.98 -15.05 0.73
CA LYS A 74 -2.12 -16.25 0.69
C LYS A 74 -2.88 -17.51 1.08
N ASN A 75 -3.91 -17.36 1.91
CA ASN A 75 -4.80 -18.44 2.33
C ASN A 75 -6.04 -18.56 1.43
N ASN A 76 -6.01 -17.92 0.29
CA ASN A 76 -7.06 -17.96 -0.74
C ASN A 76 -8.40 -17.43 -0.24
N THR A 77 -8.40 -16.42 0.61
CA THR A 77 -9.58 -15.71 1.05
C THR A 77 -9.46 -14.23 0.74
N THR A 78 -10.58 -13.57 0.48
CA THR A 78 -10.63 -12.14 0.16
C THR A 78 -11.08 -11.30 1.35
N GLU A 79 -11.04 -11.85 2.56
CA GLU A 79 -11.39 -11.10 3.76
C GLU A 79 -10.49 -9.89 3.90
N GLY A 80 -11.11 -8.72 4.06
CA GLY A 80 -10.38 -7.44 4.16
C GLY A 80 -10.23 -6.71 2.84
N ALA A 81 -10.71 -7.25 1.73
CA ALA A 81 -10.54 -6.64 0.41
C ALA A 81 -11.20 -5.26 0.32
N GLU A 82 -12.38 -5.09 0.91
CA GLU A 82 -13.10 -3.81 0.89
C GLU A 82 -12.35 -2.75 1.69
N GLU A 83 -11.90 -3.11 2.88
CA GLU A 83 -11.13 -2.21 3.73
C GLU A 83 -9.81 -1.82 3.07
N PHE A 84 -9.18 -2.76 2.40
CA PHE A 84 -7.94 -2.47 1.68
C PHE A 84 -8.18 -1.53 0.49
N ALA A 85 -9.28 -1.69 -0.23
CA ALA A 85 -9.63 -0.78 -1.32
C ALA A 85 -9.84 0.66 -0.80
N VAL A 86 -10.53 0.82 0.33
CA VAL A 86 -10.69 2.14 0.97
C VAL A 86 -9.33 2.70 1.37
N LEU A 87 -8.47 1.86 1.94
CA LEU A 87 -7.11 2.26 2.31
C LEU A 87 -6.34 2.80 1.10
N LEU A 88 -6.41 2.11 -0.04
CA LEU A 88 -5.71 2.54 -1.24
C LEU A 88 -6.22 3.87 -1.77
N ASN A 89 -7.54 4.11 -1.73
CA ASN A 89 -8.10 5.39 -2.12
C ASN A 89 -7.61 6.51 -1.22
N ASN A 90 -7.61 6.28 0.09
CA ASN A 90 -7.13 7.27 1.05
C ASN A 90 -5.65 7.55 0.88
N MET A 91 -4.87 6.52 0.56
CA MET A 91 -3.44 6.63 0.33
C MET A 91 -3.16 7.46 -0.92
N GLN A 92 -3.91 7.26 -2.01
CA GLN A 92 -3.78 8.06 -3.22
C GLN A 92 -4.12 9.52 -2.96
N ASP A 93 -5.19 9.79 -2.21
CA ASP A 93 -5.58 11.15 -1.84
C ASP A 93 -4.49 11.82 -1.01
N PHE A 94 -3.93 11.09 -0.05
CA PHE A 94 -2.86 11.60 0.80
C PHE A 94 -1.61 11.93 -0.02
N VAL A 95 -1.19 11.02 -0.89
CA VAL A 95 -0.01 11.20 -1.73
C VAL A 95 -0.19 12.36 -2.72
N ALA A 96 -1.40 12.57 -3.22
CA ALA A 96 -1.70 13.69 -4.12
C ALA A 96 -1.48 15.05 -3.46
N THR A 97 -1.51 15.14 -2.14
CA THR A 97 -1.27 16.39 -1.40
C THR A 97 0.22 16.66 -1.17
N LEU A 98 1.07 15.71 -1.43
CA LEU A 98 2.51 15.86 -1.25
C LEU A 98 3.13 16.56 -2.45
#